data_bd1903500293b44d400baefa7016719b
#
_entry.id   bd1903500293b44d400baefa7016719b
#
_cell.length_a   1.000
_cell.length_b   1.000
_cell.length_c   1.000
_cell.angle_alpha   90.00
_cell.angle_beta   90.00
_cell.angle_gamma   90.00
#
_symmetry.space_group_name_H-M   'P 1'
#
loop_
_entity.id
_entity.type
_entity.pdbx_description
1 polymer ?
#
loop_
_entity_poly.entity_id
_entity_poly.type
_entity_poly.pdbx_seq_one_letter_code
_entity_poly.pdbx_strand_id
1 'polypeptide(L)'
;MLFRSVEYKSKYGSGEPTDVMIDALLEDFRQGDYKRIIAIGGGAVIDMAKILVLDGEAKAESYYRKEVPLRKVRTLLAVPTTCGAGSEVSNVSITEITSIHSKLGLAVDEIYADEAVLIPELLRELPYEFFATSAIDAFIHAIESFVSPKANLYTEDRKS
;
A
#
# COMPACT_ATOMS: atom_id res chain seq x y z
N MET A 1 -21.09 -12.35 -10.86
CA MET A 1 -19.93 -11.80 -10.19
C MET A 1 -19.84 -10.34 -10.59
N LEU A 2 -20.09 -9.41 -9.66
CA LEU A 2 -19.95 -7.99 -9.95
C LEU A 2 -18.46 -7.64 -9.84
N PHE A 3 -17.86 -7.20 -10.94
CA PHE A 3 -16.54 -6.61 -10.97
C PHE A 3 -16.70 -5.10 -11.06
N ARG A 4 -16.11 -4.35 -10.14
CA ARG A 4 -16.03 -2.89 -10.20
C ARG A 4 -14.58 -2.48 -10.24
N SER A 5 -14.18 -1.71 -11.24
CA SER A 5 -12.87 -1.08 -11.31
C SER A 5 -12.99 0.41 -10.97
N VAL A 6 -11.99 0.93 -10.29
CA VAL A 6 -11.89 2.35 -9.96
C VAL A 6 -10.49 2.82 -10.31
N GLU A 7 -10.41 3.87 -11.11
CA GLU A 7 -9.14 4.50 -11.41
C GLU A 7 -8.81 5.55 -10.35
N TYR A 8 -7.75 5.28 -9.58
CA TYR A 8 -7.34 6.08 -8.44
C TYR A 8 -7.12 7.56 -8.77
N LYS A 9 -6.28 7.85 -9.78
CA LYS A 9 -5.87 9.22 -10.11
C LYS A 9 -7.03 10.12 -10.52
N SER A 10 -8.00 9.58 -11.24
CA SER A 10 -9.12 10.35 -11.75
C SER A 10 -10.17 10.64 -10.68
N LYS A 11 -10.26 9.82 -9.64
CA LYS A 11 -11.36 9.91 -8.68
C LYS A 11 -10.96 10.43 -7.30
N TYR A 12 -9.81 10.03 -6.77
CA TYR A 12 -9.45 10.35 -5.39
C TYR A 12 -8.27 11.32 -5.27
N GLY A 13 -7.60 11.63 -6.37
CA GLY A 13 -6.45 12.53 -6.42
C GLY A 13 -5.17 11.83 -6.86
N SER A 14 -4.08 12.58 -6.91
CA SER A 14 -2.77 12.10 -7.35
C SER A 14 -1.72 12.37 -6.28
N GLY A 15 -0.64 11.60 -6.27
CA GLY A 15 0.47 11.76 -5.35
C GLY A 15 0.43 10.76 -4.21
N GLU A 16 0.95 11.17 -3.06
CA GLU A 16 0.98 10.34 -1.88
C GLU A 16 -0.42 10.21 -1.26
N PRO A 17 -0.73 9.06 -0.63
CA PRO A 17 -2.02 8.85 0.01
C PRO A 17 -2.25 9.83 1.16
N THR A 18 -3.47 10.36 1.23
CA THR A 18 -3.95 11.12 2.38
C THR A 18 -5.13 10.41 3.04
N ASP A 19 -5.38 10.72 4.32
CA ASP A 19 -6.54 10.20 5.04
C ASP A 19 -7.86 10.57 4.34
N VAL A 20 -7.95 11.77 3.76
CA VAL A 20 -9.12 12.23 3.00
C VAL A 20 -9.35 11.37 1.75
N MET A 21 -8.29 11.02 1.03
CA MET A 21 -8.37 10.15 -0.14
C MET A 21 -8.83 8.73 0.24
N ILE A 22 -8.29 8.21 1.34
CA ILE A 22 -8.67 6.89 1.87
C ILE A 22 -10.12 6.90 2.36
N ASP A 23 -10.56 7.96 3.04
CA ASP A 23 -11.95 8.09 3.48
C ASP A 23 -12.93 8.09 2.31
N ALA A 24 -12.64 8.85 1.25
CA ALA A 24 -13.46 8.86 0.04
C ALA A 24 -13.50 7.47 -0.64
N LEU A 25 -12.37 6.77 -0.67
CA LEU A 25 -12.28 5.41 -1.19
C LEU A 25 -13.08 4.41 -0.33
N LEU A 26 -12.99 4.52 1.00
CA LEU A 26 -13.76 3.70 1.94
C LEU A 26 -15.26 3.92 1.79
N GLU A 27 -15.70 5.17 1.64
CA GLU A 27 -17.11 5.51 1.43
C GLU A 27 -17.67 4.84 0.16
N ASP A 28 -16.96 4.95 -0.94
CA ASP A 28 -17.33 4.29 -2.19
C ASP A 28 -17.32 2.76 -2.09
N PHE A 29 -16.31 2.22 -1.43
CA PHE A 29 -16.12 0.79 -1.28
C PHE A 29 -17.24 0.14 -0.46
N ARG A 30 -17.70 0.81 0.59
CA ARG A 30 -18.78 0.35 1.48
C ARG A 30 -20.15 0.29 0.83
N GLN A 31 -20.33 0.93 -0.33
CA GLN A 31 -21.58 0.82 -1.10
C GLN A 31 -21.78 -0.56 -1.73
N GLY A 32 -20.75 -1.42 -1.71
CA GLY A 32 -20.80 -2.76 -2.27
C GLY A 32 -20.35 -3.85 -1.29
N ASP A 33 -20.76 -5.09 -1.54
CA ASP A 33 -20.31 -6.26 -0.77
C ASP A 33 -19.15 -6.94 -1.49
N TYR A 34 -17.95 -6.35 -1.38
CA TYR A 34 -16.73 -6.86 -2.01
C TYR A 34 -15.97 -7.75 -1.03
N LYS A 35 -15.67 -9.00 -1.46
CA LYS A 35 -14.91 -9.99 -0.67
C LYS A 35 -13.44 -10.04 -1.06
N ARG A 36 -13.12 -9.57 -2.27
CA ARG A 36 -11.78 -9.61 -2.85
C ARG A 36 -11.43 -8.26 -3.43
N ILE A 37 -10.19 -7.88 -3.25
CA ILE A 37 -9.61 -6.63 -3.73
C ILE A 37 -8.43 -7.00 -4.61
N ILE A 38 -8.34 -6.38 -5.78
CA ILE A 38 -7.17 -6.45 -6.66
C ILE A 38 -6.63 -5.02 -6.76
N ALA A 39 -5.46 -4.78 -6.21
CA ALA A 39 -4.77 -3.50 -6.27
C ALA A 39 -3.70 -3.56 -7.37
N ILE A 40 -3.91 -2.81 -8.44
CA ILE A 40 -2.95 -2.69 -9.55
C ILE A 40 -2.41 -1.26 -9.56
N GLY A 41 -1.14 -1.08 -9.20
CA GLY A 41 -0.54 0.25 -9.11
C GLY A 41 0.78 0.28 -8.36
N GLY A 42 1.30 1.47 -8.14
CA GLY A 42 2.46 1.70 -7.29
C GLY A 42 2.13 1.56 -5.80
N GLY A 43 3.13 1.83 -4.94
CA GLY A 43 3.01 1.71 -3.48
C GLY A 43 1.79 2.45 -2.91
N ALA A 44 1.52 3.67 -3.38
CA ALA A 44 0.36 4.46 -2.93
C ALA A 44 -0.99 3.74 -3.12
N VAL A 45 -1.19 3.10 -4.29
CA VAL A 45 -2.42 2.36 -4.59
C VAL A 45 -2.54 1.13 -3.71
N ILE A 46 -1.44 0.39 -3.53
CA ILE A 46 -1.41 -0.82 -2.71
C ILE A 46 -1.64 -0.46 -1.24
N ASP A 47 -1.00 0.59 -0.73
CA ASP A 47 -1.14 1.04 0.65
C ASP A 47 -2.57 1.45 0.98
N MET A 48 -3.25 2.18 0.07
CA MET A 48 -4.67 2.50 0.25
C MET A 48 -5.55 1.24 0.22
N ALA A 49 -5.26 0.29 -0.69
CA ALA A 49 -6.02 -0.95 -0.80
C ALA A 49 -5.88 -1.85 0.45
N LYS A 50 -4.75 -1.78 1.15
CA LYS A 50 -4.54 -2.46 2.43
C LYS A 50 -5.54 -2.05 3.51
N ILE A 51 -5.98 -0.80 3.51
CA ILE A 51 -6.99 -0.34 4.48
C ILE A 51 -8.37 -0.92 4.16
N LEU A 52 -8.68 -1.17 2.89
CA LEU A 52 -9.96 -1.74 2.48
C LEU A 52 -10.17 -3.19 2.93
N VAL A 53 -9.11 -3.91 3.31
CA VAL A 53 -9.25 -5.29 3.82
C VAL A 53 -9.83 -5.35 5.22
N LEU A 54 -9.74 -4.24 5.94
CA LEU A 54 -10.19 -4.16 7.32
C LEU A 54 -11.71 -4.05 7.43
N ASP A 55 -12.23 -4.57 8.53
CA ASP A 55 -13.64 -4.47 8.89
C ASP A 55 -13.94 -3.10 9.53
N GLY A 56 -15.22 -2.71 9.49
CA GLY A 56 -15.74 -1.55 10.23
C GLY A 56 -16.07 -0.34 9.35
N GLU A 57 -16.60 0.67 10.03
CA GLU A 57 -17.13 1.92 9.46
C GLU A 57 -16.25 3.14 9.83
N ALA A 58 -15.08 2.90 10.40
CA ALA A 58 -14.21 3.96 10.89
C ALA A 58 -13.60 4.78 9.74
N LYS A 59 -13.15 5.98 10.06
CA LYS A 59 -12.32 6.80 9.18
C LYS A 59 -10.89 6.30 9.13
N ALA A 60 -10.17 6.66 8.08
CA ALA A 60 -8.77 6.29 7.88
C ALA A 60 -7.90 6.60 9.12
N GLU A 61 -7.97 7.83 9.63
CA GLU A 61 -7.18 8.26 10.78
C GLU A 61 -7.33 7.31 11.99
N SER A 62 -8.54 6.82 12.27
CA SER A 62 -8.78 5.91 13.40
C SER A 62 -8.10 4.54 13.23
N TYR A 63 -7.99 4.03 11.99
CA TYR A 63 -7.21 2.82 11.71
C TYR A 63 -5.72 3.07 11.94
N TYR A 64 -5.18 4.16 11.44
CA TYR A 64 -3.75 4.49 11.61
C TYR A 64 -3.37 4.77 13.05
N ARG A 65 -4.27 5.34 13.85
CA ARG A 65 -4.09 5.55 15.29
C ARG A 65 -4.38 4.31 16.14
N LYS A 66 -4.87 3.23 15.52
CA LYS A 66 -5.27 1.98 16.20
C LYS A 66 -6.34 2.22 17.28
N GLU A 67 -7.23 3.19 17.04
CA GLU A 67 -8.35 3.52 17.93
C GLU A 67 -9.53 2.56 17.78
N VAL A 68 -9.51 1.73 16.74
CA VAL A 68 -10.54 0.72 16.44
C VAL A 68 -9.91 -0.65 16.27
N PRO A 69 -10.66 -1.74 16.48
CA PRO A 69 -10.17 -3.09 16.22
C PRO A 69 -9.75 -3.26 14.76
N LEU A 70 -8.59 -3.85 14.54
CA LEU A 70 -8.07 -4.14 13.22
C LEU A 70 -8.33 -5.63 12.92
N ARG A 71 -9.30 -5.91 12.07
CA ARG A 71 -9.67 -7.28 11.69
C ARG A 71 -9.75 -7.37 10.17
N LYS A 72 -8.95 -8.24 9.59
CA LYS A 72 -9.00 -8.53 8.15
C LYS A 72 -10.22 -9.38 7.84
N VAL A 73 -11.03 -8.92 6.88
CA VAL A 73 -12.26 -9.60 6.44
C VAL A 73 -12.33 -9.80 4.92
N ARG A 74 -11.32 -9.29 4.19
CA ARG A 74 -11.26 -9.38 2.72
C ARG A 74 -9.88 -9.83 2.27
N THR A 75 -9.83 -10.52 1.15
CA THR A 75 -8.57 -10.89 0.49
C THR A 75 -8.06 -9.75 -0.37
N LEU A 76 -6.73 -9.54 -0.35
CA LEU A 76 -6.02 -8.57 -1.18
C LEU A 76 -5.01 -9.29 -2.08
N LEU A 77 -5.14 -9.08 -3.38
CA LEU A 77 -4.13 -9.41 -4.37
C LEU A 77 -3.47 -8.11 -4.83
N ALA A 78 -2.16 -8.01 -4.66
CA ALA A 78 -1.38 -6.84 -5.04
C ALA A 78 -0.59 -7.09 -6.34
N VAL A 79 -0.71 -6.16 -7.29
CA VAL A 79 0.02 -6.18 -8.57
C VAL A 79 0.79 -4.87 -8.70
N PRO A 80 2.06 -4.83 -8.29
CA PRO A 80 2.85 -3.60 -8.37
C PRO A 80 3.15 -3.21 -9.82
N THR A 81 3.06 -1.92 -10.11
CA THR A 81 3.44 -1.30 -11.39
C THR A 81 4.66 -0.41 -11.27
N THR A 82 5.31 -0.38 -10.11
CA THR A 82 6.59 0.27 -9.83
C THR A 82 7.52 -0.74 -9.16
N CYS A 83 8.81 -0.56 -9.29
CA CYS A 83 9.82 -1.38 -8.62
C CYS A 83 10.40 -0.61 -7.42
N GLY A 84 10.58 -1.27 -6.27
CA GLY A 84 11.35 -0.71 -5.15
C GLY A 84 10.58 -0.43 -3.87
N ALA A 85 9.32 -0.02 -3.91
CA ALA A 85 8.53 0.30 -2.70
C ALA A 85 8.29 -0.93 -1.80
N GLY A 86 8.11 -2.13 -2.37
CA GLY A 86 7.89 -3.36 -1.62
C GLY A 86 6.54 -3.44 -0.90
N SER A 87 5.60 -2.56 -1.25
CA SER A 87 4.29 -2.50 -0.58
C SER A 87 3.49 -3.80 -0.74
N GLU A 88 3.72 -4.55 -1.83
CA GLU A 88 3.06 -5.83 -2.12
C GLU A 88 3.45 -6.96 -1.16
N VAL A 89 4.59 -6.84 -0.49
CA VAL A 89 5.14 -7.86 0.42
C VAL A 89 5.31 -7.36 1.86
N SER A 90 4.83 -6.16 2.18
CA SER A 90 4.93 -5.59 3.52
C SER A 90 3.57 -5.47 4.20
N ASN A 91 3.59 -5.48 5.55
CA ASN A 91 2.44 -5.20 6.40
C ASN A 91 2.32 -3.73 6.81
N VAL A 92 2.90 -2.85 6.00
CA VAL A 92 2.95 -1.40 6.27
C VAL A 92 2.11 -0.67 5.26
N SER A 93 1.33 0.30 5.71
CA SER A 93 0.66 1.30 4.89
C SER A 93 0.97 2.68 5.44
N ILE A 94 1.38 3.60 4.57
CA ILE A 94 1.75 4.96 4.96
C ILE A 94 0.77 5.95 4.35
N THR A 95 0.30 6.90 5.15
CA THR A 95 -0.56 7.99 4.70
C THR A 95 -0.24 9.29 5.41
N GLU A 96 -0.51 10.41 4.77
CA GLU A 96 -0.53 11.72 5.42
C GLU A 96 -1.87 11.88 6.15
N ILE A 97 -1.81 12.22 7.43
CA ILE A 97 -2.98 12.67 8.20
C ILE A 97 -3.04 14.19 8.07
N THR A 98 -4.02 14.65 7.34
CA THR A 98 -4.14 16.05 6.95
C THR A 98 -4.38 16.98 8.14
N SER A 99 -5.06 16.48 9.19
CA SER A 99 -5.35 17.24 10.41
C SER A 99 -4.10 17.66 11.20
N ILE A 100 -3.00 16.91 11.06
CA ILE A 100 -1.74 17.15 11.78
C ILE A 100 -0.56 17.40 10.83
N HIS A 101 -0.80 17.44 9.50
CA HIS A 101 0.21 17.60 8.45
C HIS A 101 1.42 16.67 8.65
N SER A 102 1.16 15.41 8.98
CA SER A 102 2.21 14.43 9.26
C SER A 102 1.86 13.05 8.70
N LYS A 103 2.90 12.30 8.32
CA LYS A 103 2.72 10.93 7.85
C LYS A 103 2.61 9.98 9.05
N LEU A 104 1.63 9.10 9.01
CA LEU A 104 1.51 7.96 9.92
C LEU A 104 1.66 6.66 9.13
N GLY A 105 2.36 5.71 9.76
CA GLY A 105 2.47 4.34 9.29
C GLY A 105 1.61 3.40 10.12
N LEU A 106 0.76 2.63 9.48
CA LEU A 106 0.09 1.48 10.08
C LEU A 106 0.91 0.23 9.74
N ALA A 107 1.47 -0.41 10.77
CA ALA A 107 2.23 -1.66 10.63
C ALA A 107 1.54 -2.74 11.47
N VAL A 108 0.82 -3.65 10.81
CA VAL A 108 0.05 -4.74 11.43
C VAL A 108 -0.12 -5.89 10.43
N ASP A 109 -0.20 -7.10 10.92
CA ASP A 109 -0.25 -8.30 10.06
C ASP A 109 -1.58 -8.42 9.30
N GLU A 110 -2.65 -7.82 9.81
CA GLU A 110 -3.98 -7.83 9.20
C GLU A 110 -4.01 -7.20 7.80
N ILE A 111 -3.07 -6.31 7.48
CA ILE A 111 -3.02 -5.62 6.19
C ILE A 111 -2.03 -6.23 5.18
N TYR A 112 -1.39 -7.36 5.49
CA TYR A 112 -0.63 -8.08 4.47
C TYR A 112 -1.50 -8.41 3.26
N ALA A 113 -0.96 -8.26 2.04
CA ALA A 113 -1.56 -8.86 0.86
C ALA A 113 -1.55 -10.39 1.00
N ASP A 114 -2.62 -11.04 0.55
CA ASP A 114 -2.69 -12.50 0.54
C ASP A 114 -1.87 -13.07 -0.60
N GLU A 115 -1.79 -12.33 -1.70
CA GLU A 115 -1.01 -12.67 -2.87
C GLU A 115 -0.35 -11.43 -3.45
N ALA A 116 0.91 -11.57 -3.90
CA ALA A 116 1.61 -10.59 -4.70
C ALA A 116 1.90 -11.19 -6.08
N VAL A 117 1.43 -10.53 -7.14
CA VAL A 117 1.63 -10.97 -8.52
C VAL A 117 2.54 -9.98 -9.23
N LEU A 118 3.75 -10.42 -9.55
CA LEU A 118 4.74 -9.62 -10.25
C LEU A 118 4.60 -9.85 -11.75
N ILE A 119 4.29 -8.78 -12.48
CA ILE A 119 4.16 -8.77 -13.95
C ILE A 119 5.22 -7.80 -14.48
N PRO A 120 6.43 -8.27 -14.83
CA PRO A 120 7.53 -7.39 -15.26
C PRO A 120 7.19 -6.56 -16.49
N GLU A 121 6.26 -7.03 -17.32
CA GLU A 121 5.80 -6.32 -18.51
C GLU A 121 5.16 -4.96 -18.17
N LEU A 122 4.54 -4.82 -17.02
CA LEU A 122 3.94 -3.55 -16.57
C LEU A 122 4.99 -2.46 -16.28
N LEU A 123 6.25 -2.84 -16.09
CA LEU A 123 7.35 -1.91 -15.86
C LEU A 123 7.95 -1.35 -17.16
N ARG A 124 7.67 -1.96 -18.32
CA ARG A 124 8.26 -1.55 -19.61
C ARG A 124 7.88 -0.13 -20.03
N GLU A 125 6.67 0.28 -19.68
CA GLU A 125 6.13 1.60 -20.01
C GLU A 125 6.38 2.63 -18.89
N LEU A 126 7.10 2.24 -17.82
CA LEU A 126 7.37 3.13 -16.69
C LEU A 126 8.36 4.23 -17.15
N PRO A 127 8.01 5.52 -17.06
CA PRO A 127 8.93 6.58 -17.40
C PRO A 127 10.22 6.50 -16.60
N TYR A 128 11.35 6.79 -17.26
CA TYR A 128 12.68 6.63 -16.67
C TYR A 128 12.85 7.31 -15.31
N GLU A 129 12.28 8.48 -15.12
CA GLU A 129 12.34 9.21 -13.85
C GLU A 129 11.71 8.43 -12.69
N PHE A 130 10.54 7.81 -12.94
CA PHE A 130 9.89 6.97 -11.93
C PHE A 130 10.65 5.66 -11.70
N PHE A 131 11.20 5.08 -12.75
CA PHE A 131 12.05 3.89 -12.62
C PHE A 131 13.30 4.22 -11.79
N ALA A 132 14.02 5.29 -12.11
CA ALA A 132 15.24 5.68 -11.43
C ALA A 132 15.00 6.02 -9.95
N THR A 133 13.95 6.79 -9.63
CA THR A 133 13.60 7.12 -8.25
C THR A 133 13.20 5.88 -7.45
N SER A 134 12.41 4.98 -8.02
CA SER A 134 12.04 3.72 -7.38
C SER A 134 13.23 2.79 -7.16
N ALA A 135 14.16 2.73 -8.11
CA ALA A 135 15.37 1.92 -7.98
C ALA A 135 16.31 2.48 -6.87
N ILE A 136 16.44 3.80 -6.79
CA ILE A 136 17.20 4.46 -5.71
C ILE A 136 16.53 4.21 -4.36
N ASP A 137 15.22 4.31 -4.27
CA ASP A 137 14.45 4.03 -3.06
C ASP A 137 14.70 2.59 -2.57
N ALA A 138 14.60 1.61 -3.48
CA ALA A 138 14.94 0.21 -3.18
C ALA A 138 16.37 0.06 -2.66
N PHE A 139 17.32 0.75 -3.27
CA PHE A 139 18.73 0.73 -2.87
C PHE A 139 18.93 1.32 -1.46
N ILE A 140 18.28 2.44 -1.17
CA ILE A 140 18.31 3.06 0.16
C ILE A 140 17.71 2.12 1.20
N HIS A 141 16.56 1.52 0.95
CA HIS A 141 15.94 0.52 1.84
C HIS A 141 16.85 -0.69 2.09
N ALA A 142 17.58 -1.14 1.06
CA ALA A 142 18.54 -2.22 1.23
C ALA A 142 19.70 -1.83 2.15
N ILE A 143 20.24 -0.61 1.99
CA ILE A 143 21.29 -0.07 2.87
C ILE A 143 20.77 0.06 4.31
N GLU A 144 19.59 0.67 4.50
CA GLU A 144 18.98 0.84 5.83
C GLU A 144 18.76 -0.51 6.52
N SER A 145 18.27 -1.50 5.79
CA SER A 145 18.10 -2.86 6.31
C SER A 145 19.43 -3.48 6.72
N PHE A 146 20.49 -3.23 5.95
CA PHE A 146 21.82 -3.78 6.19
C PHE A 146 22.50 -3.14 7.43
N VAL A 147 22.40 -1.81 7.58
CA VAL A 147 23.01 -1.10 8.70
C VAL A 147 22.15 -1.06 9.96
N SER A 148 20.92 -1.60 9.89
CA SER A 148 19.99 -1.61 11.01
C SER A 148 20.54 -2.43 12.18
N PRO A 149 20.37 -2.00 13.44
CA PRO A 149 20.64 -2.84 14.61
C PRO A 149 19.82 -4.14 14.66
N LYS A 150 18.74 -4.22 13.86
CA LYS A 150 17.88 -5.40 13.71
C LYS A 150 18.26 -6.25 12.48
N ALA A 151 19.38 -5.96 11.82
CA ALA A 151 19.85 -6.74 10.68
C ALA A 151 20.03 -8.22 11.07
N ASN A 152 19.70 -9.10 10.14
CA ASN A 152 19.78 -10.55 10.30
C ASN A 152 20.17 -11.21 8.95
N LEU A 153 20.33 -12.52 8.92
CA LEU A 153 20.75 -13.24 7.71
C LEU A 153 19.89 -12.93 6.48
N TYR A 154 18.58 -12.72 6.64
CA TYR A 154 17.68 -12.40 5.54
C TYR A 154 17.86 -10.97 5.01
N THR A 155 18.22 -10.02 5.89
CA THR A 155 18.52 -8.64 5.48
C THR A 155 19.92 -8.51 4.90
N GLU A 156 20.85 -9.43 5.22
CA GLU A 156 22.20 -9.48 4.65
C GLU A 156 22.23 -10.09 3.25
N ASP A 157 21.31 -11.00 2.93
CA ASP A 157 21.22 -11.67 1.62
C ASP A 157 20.77 -10.74 0.48
N ARG A 158 20.27 -9.56 0.79
CA ARG A 158 19.97 -8.51 -0.20
C ARG A 158 21.19 -7.89 -0.88
N LYS A 159 22.37 -8.42 -0.67
CA LYS A 159 23.64 -7.98 -1.28
C LYS A 159 23.87 -8.49 -2.71
N SER A 160 23.12 -9.46 -3.17
CA SER A 160 23.31 -10.10 -4.47
C SER A 160 22.37 -9.60 -5.55
#